data_3f99bdf7953b5cb2d2375667e3d3f28d
#
_entry.id   3f99bdf7953b5cb2d2375667e3d3f28d
#
_cell.length_a   1.000
_cell.length_b   1.000
_cell.length_c   1.000
_cell.angle_alpha   90.00
_cell.angle_beta   90.00
_cell.angle_gamma   90.00
#
_symmetry.space_group_name_H-M   'P 1'
#
loop_
_entity.id
_entity.type
_entity.pdbx_description
1 polymer ?
#
loop_
_entity_poly.entity_id
_entity_poly.type
_entity_poly.pdbx_seq_one_letter_code
_entity_poly.pdbx_strand_id
1 'polypeptide(L)'
;MRLKPTFQAFLKQESSELHHGQNNKYLYNVEQASLGKKKIVKEKDFSLAITEARELGSPDKILEIIPYAAFIGTTAKLDDGKLTLMLDRRQSNIGNPSLPAIHGGVIAGFLELTAIIEVLYQLQINDFPKVIDFSLDYLRPARYKITYADCVILRQGNRLVNTSVTAWQDDRSLPVASARCHFLIKH
;
A
#
# COMPACT_ATOMS: atom_id res chain seq x y z
N MET A 1 18.69 -7.98 -40.77
CA MET A 1 17.84 -8.61 -39.74
C MET A 1 18.71 -8.81 -38.51
N ARG A 2 18.66 -7.91 -37.49
CA ARG A 2 19.52 -7.97 -36.29
C ARG A 2 18.82 -8.78 -35.22
N LEU A 3 19.44 -9.87 -34.81
CA LEU A 3 18.98 -10.70 -33.70
C LEU A 3 19.05 -9.91 -32.37
N LYS A 4 18.00 -9.95 -31.58
CA LYS A 4 17.94 -9.38 -30.23
C LYS A 4 18.80 -10.24 -29.28
N PRO A 5 19.55 -9.63 -28.33
CA PRO A 5 20.33 -10.40 -27.36
C PRO A 5 19.41 -11.22 -26.45
N THR A 6 19.79 -12.45 -26.19
CA THR A 6 19.05 -13.39 -25.36
C THR A 6 19.18 -13.04 -23.86
N PHE A 7 18.18 -13.37 -23.09
CA PHE A 7 18.07 -13.18 -21.64
C PHE A 7 19.33 -13.63 -20.84
N GLN A 8 20.09 -14.60 -21.36
CA GLN A 8 21.36 -15.04 -20.77
C GLN A 8 22.50 -14.01 -20.88
N ALA A 9 22.45 -13.09 -21.86
CA ALA A 9 23.44 -12.02 -21.97
C ALA A 9 23.19 -10.92 -20.93
N PHE A 10 21.93 -10.71 -20.54
CA PHE A 10 21.54 -9.77 -19.49
C PHE A 10 22.03 -10.23 -18.10
N LEU A 11 21.91 -11.52 -17.79
CA LEU A 11 22.34 -12.07 -16.49
C LEU A 11 23.88 -12.11 -16.31
N LYS A 12 24.64 -12.10 -17.39
CA LYS A 12 26.13 -12.07 -17.33
C LYS A 12 26.69 -10.68 -17.07
N GLN A 13 25.94 -9.62 -17.36
CA GLN A 13 26.39 -8.24 -17.14
C GLN A 13 26.22 -7.82 -15.67
N GLU A 14 25.26 -8.39 -14.94
CA GLU A 14 25.06 -8.08 -13.52
C GLU A 14 25.99 -8.82 -12.55
N SER A 15 26.62 -9.92 -12.99
CA SER A 15 27.49 -10.70 -12.11
C SER A 15 28.92 -10.16 -11.97
N SER A 16 29.33 -9.14 -12.74
CA SER A 16 30.67 -8.54 -12.67
C SER A 16 30.80 -7.33 -11.75
N GLU A 17 29.69 -6.81 -11.18
CA GLU A 17 29.70 -5.63 -10.30
C GLU A 17 29.47 -5.93 -8.80
N LEU A 18 29.40 -7.23 -8.40
CA LEU A 18 29.15 -7.65 -7.02
C LEU A 18 30.42 -8.09 -6.28
N HIS A 19 31.44 -7.25 -6.23
CA HIS A 19 32.50 -7.41 -5.22
C HIS A 19 32.97 -6.02 -4.78
N HIS A 20 32.37 -5.49 -3.72
CA HIS A 20 33.00 -4.84 -2.56
C HIS A 20 31.88 -4.44 -1.58
N GLY A 21 32.06 -4.91 -0.35
CA GLY A 21 31.08 -4.84 0.70
C GLY A 21 30.79 -3.43 1.19
N GLN A 22 29.56 -3.23 1.61
CA GLN A 22 29.16 -2.55 2.86
C GLN A 22 27.62 -2.45 2.95
N ASN A 23 27.10 -2.89 4.09
CA ASN A 23 25.78 -2.56 4.68
C ASN A 23 24.55 -2.47 3.77
N ASN A 24 23.83 -3.57 3.77
CA ASN A 24 22.53 -3.78 3.13
C ASN A 24 21.44 -2.87 3.74
N LYS A 25 21.34 -1.63 3.24
CA LYS A 25 20.13 -0.82 3.33
C LYS A 25 19.39 -1.00 2.02
N TYR A 26 18.25 -1.70 2.04
CA TYR A 26 17.35 -1.80 0.90
C TYR A 26 16.88 -0.41 0.47
N LEU A 27 17.56 0.19 -0.50
CA LEU A 27 17.16 1.40 -1.19
C LEU A 27 16.24 1.00 -2.35
N TYR A 28 14.93 1.15 -2.18
CA TYR A 28 14.03 1.14 -3.32
C TYR A 28 14.25 2.42 -4.14
N ASN A 29 15.04 2.29 -5.21
CA ASN A 29 15.16 3.33 -6.22
C ASN A 29 13.95 3.25 -7.16
N VAL A 30 12.92 4.03 -6.90
CA VAL A 30 11.92 4.35 -7.91
C VAL A 30 12.43 5.58 -8.67
N GLU A 31 12.97 5.39 -9.87
CA GLU A 31 13.24 6.49 -10.78
C GLU A 31 11.89 7.08 -11.23
N GLN A 32 11.55 8.23 -10.67
CA GLN A 32 10.55 9.09 -11.30
C GLN A 32 11.24 9.86 -12.42
N ALA A 33 10.89 9.55 -13.66
CA ALA A 33 11.10 10.46 -14.77
C ALA A 33 10.32 11.77 -14.48
N SER A 34 11.06 12.88 -14.35
CA SER A 34 10.58 14.27 -14.14
C SER A 34 9.88 14.54 -12.80
N LEU A 35 10.68 14.77 -11.74
CA LEU A 35 10.53 15.88 -10.79
C LEU A 35 11.52 15.70 -9.62
N GLY A 36 12.28 16.72 -9.37
CA GLY A 36 13.44 16.70 -8.53
C GLY A 36 13.24 16.34 -7.07
N LYS A 37 14.33 15.78 -6.50
CA LYS A 37 14.65 15.50 -5.11
C LYS A 37 13.90 14.32 -4.46
N LYS A 38 14.59 13.18 -4.34
CA LYS A 38 14.27 12.09 -3.41
C LYS A 38 14.05 12.67 -2.00
N LYS A 39 12.80 12.72 -1.53
CA LYS A 39 12.49 13.01 -0.15
C LYS A 39 12.43 11.67 0.60
N ILE A 40 13.52 11.29 1.27
CA ILE A 40 13.46 10.21 2.27
C ILE A 40 12.63 10.77 3.42
N VAL A 41 11.45 10.18 3.66
CA VAL A 41 10.59 10.55 4.79
C VAL A 41 11.33 10.14 6.06
N LYS A 42 11.68 11.09 6.90
CA LYS A 42 12.27 10.82 8.21
C LYS A 42 11.17 10.39 9.16
N GLU A 43 11.50 9.56 10.16
CA GLU A 43 10.56 9.09 11.19
C GLU A 43 9.80 10.25 11.87
N LYS A 44 10.49 11.38 12.09
CA LYS A 44 9.90 12.59 12.64
C LYS A 44 8.85 13.22 11.71
N ASP A 45 9.07 13.20 10.40
CA ASP A 45 8.12 13.73 9.41
C ASP A 45 6.86 12.83 9.34
N PHE A 46 7.01 11.53 9.57
CA PHE A 46 5.90 10.58 9.61
C PHE A 46 4.99 10.81 10.83
N SER A 47 5.58 10.90 12.03
CA SER A 47 4.82 11.19 13.26
C SER A 47 4.07 12.52 13.18
N LEU A 48 4.68 13.54 12.59
CA LEU A 48 4.03 14.84 12.37
C LEU A 48 2.82 14.73 11.45
N ALA A 49 2.98 14.04 10.31
CA ALA A 49 1.87 13.86 9.35
C ALA A 49 0.68 13.10 9.95
N ILE A 50 0.93 12.11 10.82
CA ILE A 50 -0.14 11.41 11.53
C ILE A 50 -0.88 12.35 12.49
N THR A 51 -0.14 13.18 13.23
CA THR A 51 -0.73 14.16 14.16
C THR A 51 -1.59 15.16 13.39
N GLU A 52 -1.05 15.76 12.33
CA GLU A 52 -1.77 16.69 11.46
C GLU A 52 -3.03 16.06 10.84
N ALA A 53 -2.92 14.79 10.38
CA ALA A 53 -4.05 14.08 9.79
C ALA A 53 -5.24 13.96 10.76
N ARG A 54 -4.94 13.70 12.03
CA ARG A 54 -5.96 13.58 13.08
C ARG A 54 -6.57 14.93 13.46
N GLU A 55 -5.73 15.94 13.65
CA GLU A 55 -6.17 17.31 13.99
C GLU A 55 -7.04 17.93 12.90
N LEU A 56 -6.72 17.67 11.65
CA LEU A 56 -7.44 18.19 10.49
C LEU A 56 -8.61 17.29 10.05
N GLY A 57 -8.78 16.09 10.65
CA GLY A 57 -9.74 15.10 10.17
C GLY A 57 -9.48 14.66 8.73
N SER A 58 -8.21 14.67 8.28
CA SER A 58 -7.79 14.39 6.91
C SER A 58 -6.78 13.25 6.83
N PRO A 59 -7.24 12.00 6.74
CA PRO A 59 -6.36 10.82 6.65
C PRO A 59 -5.47 10.79 5.40
N ASP A 60 -5.82 11.55 4.35
CA ASP A 60 -4.98 11.72 3.16
C ASP A 60 -3.57 12.23 3.48
N LYS A 61 -3.40 13.01 4.56
CA LYS A 61 -2.09 13.49 5.02
C LYS A 61 -1.11 12.34 5.32
N ILE A 62 -1.61 11.22 5.80
CA ILE A 62 -0.79 10.03 6.03
C ILE A 62 -0.45 9.36 4.68
N LEU A 63 -1.39 9.32 3.75
CA LEU A 63 -1.17 8.73 2.41
C LEU A 63 -0.16 9.53 1.59
N GLU A 64 -0.14 10.87 1.71
CA GLU A 64 0.80 11.76 1.00
C GLU A 64 2.28 11.42 1.26
N ILE A 65 2.60 10.88 2.43
CA ILE A 65 3.97 10.50 2.81
C ILE A 65 4.32 9.04 2.54
N ILE A 66 3.37 8.24 2.08
CA ILE A 66 3.57 6.83 1.71
C ILE A 66 3.73 6.72 0.18
N PRO A 67 4.95 6.53 -0.36
CA PRO A 67 5.18 6.53 -1.81
C PRO A 67 4.35 5.48 -2.55
N TYR A 68 4.08 4.34 -1.93
CA TYR A 68 3.28 3.28 -2.52
C TYR A 68 1.82 3.68 -2.71
N ALA A 69 1.24 4.46 -1.78
CA ALA A 69 -0.11 5.00 -1.92
C ALA A 69 -0.25 5.88 -3.17
N ALA A 70 0.72 6.77 -3.37
CA ALA A 70 0.79 7.62 -4.57
C ALA A 70 0.99 6.78 -5.85
N PHE A 71 1.83 5.74 -5.80
CA PHE A 71 2.13 4.86 -6.93
C PHE A 71 0.88 4.14 -7.43
N ILE A 72 0.10 3.52 -6.54
CA ILE A 72 -1.13 2.80 -6.93
C ILE A 72 -2.35 3.73 -7.09
N GLY A 73 -2.28 4.98 -6.59
CA GLY A 73 -3.35 5.98 -6.67
C GLY A 73 -4.43 5.80 -5.62
N THR A 74 -4.00 5.77 -4.37
CA THR A 74 -4.89 5.64 -3.23
C THR A 74 -5.16 7.01 -2.61
N THR A 75 -6.44 7.28 -2.29
CA THR A 75 -6.92 8.41 -1.50
C THR A 75 -7.79 7.91 -0.36
N ALA A 76 -8.04 8.75 0.64
CA ALA A 76 -8.86 8.41 1.79
C ALA A 76 -10.00 9.42 1.97
N LYS A 77 -11.14 8.94 2.47
CA LYS A 77 -12.29 9.75 2.85
C LYS A 77 -12.72 9.38 4.26
N LEU A 78 -13.04 10.40 5.04
CA LEU A 78 -13.57 10.24 6.38
C LEU A 78 -15.01 10.78 6.39
N ASP A 79 -16.00 9.90 6.61
CA ASP A 79 -17.41 10.26 6.75
C ASP A 79 -17.92 9.76 8.10
N ASP A 80 -18.41 10.66 8.95
CA ASP A 80 -18.94 10.35 10.29
C ASP A 80 -18.00 9.44 11.12
N GLY A 81 -16.69 9.71 11.06
CA GLY A 81 -15.67 8.92 11.77
C GLY A 81 -15.33 7.57 11.11
N LYS A 82 -15.97 7.23 10.00
CA LYS A 82 -15.68 6.02 9.23
C LYS A 82 -14.70 6.32 8.10
N LEU A 83 -13.57 5.64 8.16
CA LEU A 83 -12.53 5.74 7.13
C LEU A 83 -12.84 4.79 5.96
N THR A 84 -12.77 5.32 4.74
CA THR A 84 -12.88 4.56 3.50
C THR A 84 -11.73 4.97 2.59
N LEU A 85 -10.93 4.01 2.15
CA LEU A 85 -9.91 4.24 1.12
C LEU A 85 -10.48 3.99 -0.27
N MET A 86 -9.97 4.72 -1.24
CA MET A 86 -10.33 4.61 -2.65
C MET A 86 -9.07 4.37 -3.48
N LEU A 87 -9.06 3.31 -4.25
CA LEU A 87 -8.07 3.01 -5.26
C LEU A 87 -8.56 3.54 -6.61
N ASP A 88 -7.86 4.49 -7.17
CA ASP A 88 -8.21 5.10 -8.44
C ASP A 88 -8.04 4.13 -9.62
N ARG A 89 -8.78 4.41 -10.68
CA ARG A 89 -8.73 3.71 -11.95
C ARG A 89 -7.47 4.09 -12.72
N ARG A 90 -6.40 3.31 -12.59
CA ARG A 90 -5.12 3.51 -13.30
C ARG A 90 -4.82 2.34 -14.21
N GLN A 91 -4.40 2.65 -15.45
CA GLN A 91 -3.97 1.63 -16.41
C GLN A 91 -2.76 0.83 -15.89
N SER A 92 -1.86 1.47 -15.15
CA SER A 92 -0.70 0.82 -14.51
C SER A 92 -1.06 -0.25 -13.48
N ASN A 93 -2.28 -0.21 -12.96
CA ASN A 93 -2.77 -1.19 -11.97
C ASN A 93 -3.38 -2.44 -12.64
N ILE A 94 -3.50 -2.50 -13.97
CA ILE A 94 -4.09 -3.64 -14.67
C ILE A 94 -3.08 -4.77 -14.75
N GLY A 95 -3.47 -5.95 -14.24
CA GLY A 95 -2.67 -7.17 -14.27
C GLY A 95 -2.99 -8.08 -15.45
N ASN A 96 -4.21 -8.03 -15.97
CA ASN A 96 -4.63 -8.82 -17.13
C ASN A 96 -5.27 -7.90 -18.18
N PRO A 97 -4.58 -7.60 -19.27
CA PRO A 97 -5.10 -6.70 -20.31
C PRO A 97 -6.22 -7.31 -21.15
N SER A 98 -6.29 -8.65 -21.25
CA SER A 98 -7.34 -9.37 -21.98
C SER A 98 -8.68 -9.38 -21.25
N LEU A 99 -8.63 -9.38 -19.92
CA LEU A 99 -9.77 -9.20 -19.03
C LEU A 99 -9.42 -8.04 -18.13
N PRO A 100 -9.77 -6.77 -18.47
CA PRO A 100 -9.26 -5.59 -17.80
C PRO A 100 -9.61 -5.62 -16.29
N ALA A 101 -8.77 -6.33 -15.54
CA ALA A 101 -8.86 -6.53 -14.11
C ALA A 101 -7.61 -5.99 -13.42
N ILE A 102 -7.81 -5.40 -12.26
CA ILE A 102 -6.73 -4.90 -11.40
C ILE A 102 -5.87 -6.10 -10.97
N HIS A 103 -4.55 -5.90 -10.99
CA HIS A 103 -3.58 -6.93 -10.57
C HIS A 103 -3.82 -7.31 -9.11
N GLY A 104 -3.82 -8.62 -8.82
CA GLY A 104 -4.04 -9.13 -7.47
C GLY A 104 -3.07 -8.56 -6.42
N GLY A 105 -1.80 -8.35 -6.79
CA GLY A 105 -0.82 -7.70 -5.93
C GLY A 105 -1.14 -6.24 -5.61
N VAL A 106 -1.81 -5.50 -6.52
CA VAL A 106 -2.28 -4.14 -6.24
C VAL A 106 -3.44 -4.18 -5.24
N ILE A 107 -4.38 -5.10 -5.41
CA ILE A 107 -5.49 -5.31 -4.45
C ILE A 107 -4.93 -5.70 -3.07
N ALA A 108 -3.96 -6.62 -3.02
CA ALA A 108 -3.31 -7.01 -1.76
C ALA A 108 -2.67 -5.80 -1.05
N GLY A 109 -1.83 -5.05 -1.76
CA GLY A 109 -1.19 -3.87 -1.19
C GLY A 109 -2.18 -2.76 -0.82
N PHE A 110 -3.28 -2.60 -1.55
CA PHE A 110 -4.35 -1.67 -1.23
C PHE A 110 -5.08 -2.05 0.08
N LEU A 111 -5.38 -3.33 0.28
CA LEU A 111 -6.00 -3.82 1.51
C LEU A 111 -5.05 -3.71 2.72
N GLU A 112 -3.78 -4.05 2.55
CA GLU A 112 -2.76 -3.88 3.59
C GLU A 112 -2.63 -2.39 3.98
N LEU A 113 -2.54 -1.50 2.98
CA LEU A 113 -2.48 -0.06 3.19
C LEU A 113 -3.73 0.46 3.93
N THR A 114 -4.93 -0.03 3.55
CA THR A 114 -6.18 0.33 4.22
C THR A 114 -6.14 -0.02 5.71
N ALA A 115 -5.66 -1.21 6.05
CA ALA A 115 -5.52 -1.64 7.44
C ALA A 115 -4.49 -0.79 8.21
N ILE A 116 -3.35 -0.46 7.58
CA ILE A 116 -2.31 0.39 8.18
C ILE A 116 -2.88 1.78 8.50
N ILE A 117 -3.57 2.41 7.54
CA ILE A 117 -4.13 3.75 7.73
C ILE A 117 -5.20 3.76 8.82
N GLU A 118 -6.07 2.74 8.85
CA GLU A 118 -7.07 2.59 9.92
C GLU A 118 -6.41 2.50 11.31
N VAL A 119 -5.39 1.62 11.45
CA VAL A 119 -4.67 1.44 12.71
C VAL A 119 -3.97 2.72 13.15
N LEU A 120 -3.27 3.41 12.24
CA LEU A 120 -2.60 4.67 12.51
C LEU A 120 -3.60 5.77 12.92
N TYR A 121 -4.72 5.87 12.22
CA TYR A 121 -5.68 6.93 12.44
C TYR A 121 -6.48 6.73 13.73
N GLN A 122 -6.97 5.51 13.98
CA GLN A 122 -7.88 5.21 15.10
C GLN A 122 -7.15 5.01 16.44
N LEU A 123 -5.97 4.34 16.42
CA LEU A 123 -5.29 3.95 17.67
C LEU A 123 -4.31 4.99 18.21
N GLN A 124 -4.21 6.14 17.55
CA GLN A 124 -3.32 7.23 17.96
C GLN A 124 -1.84 6.80 18.16
N ILE A 125 -1.40 5.79 17.43
CA ILE A 125 0.02 5.40 17.40
C ILE A 125 0.77 6.28 16.40
N ASN A 126 2.03 6.60 16.72
CA ASN A 126 2.87 7.47 15.88
C ASN A 126 3.94 6.68 15.11
N ASP A 127 4.15 5.42 15.47
CA ASP A 127 5.07 4.52 14.77
C ASP A 127 4.34 3.73 13.70
N PHE A 128 5.01 3.49 12.56
CA PHE A 128 4.45 2.66 11.49
C PHE A 128 4.24 1.22 12.00
N PRO A 129 3.00 0.69 11.97
CA PRO A 129 2.72 -0.66 12.48
C PRO A 129 3.41 -1.70 11.59
N LYS A 130 3.99 -2.73 12.22
CA LYS A 130 4.64 -3.83 11.48
C LYS A 130 3.64 -4.93 11.20
N VAL A 131 3.43 -5.24 9.92
CA VAL A 131 2.64 -6.40 9.50
C VAL A 131 3.38 -7.66 9.91
N ILE A 132 2.73 -8.53 10.68
CA ILE A 132 3.26 -9.83 11.12
C ILE A 132 2.51 -11.01 10.51
N ASP A 133 1.29 -10.79 10.07
CA ASP A 133 0.50 -11.76 9.32
C ASP A 133 -0.47 -11.04 8.39
N PHE A 134 -0.63 -11.56 7.19
CA PHE A 134 -1.55 -11.07 6.17
C PHE A 134 -2.16 -12.23 5.40
N SER A 135 -3.45 -12.37 5.49
CA SER A 135 -4.24 -13.40 4.80
C SER A 135 -5.28 -12.74 3.92
N LEU A 136 -5.38 -13.17 2.68
CA LEU A 136 -6.19 -12.53 1.63
C LEU A 136 -7.00 -13.55 0.85
N ASP A 137 -8.29 -13.26 0.68
CA ASP A 137 -9.22 -14.02 -0.15
C ASP A 137 -9.66 -13.14 -1.34
N TYR A 138 -9.37 -13.59 -2.56
CA TYR A 138 -9.92 -13.02 -3.78
C TYR A 138 -11.29 -13.64 -4.07
N LEU A 139 -12.33 -12.84 -3.96
CA LEU A 139 -13.71 -13.30 -4.06
C LEU A 139 -14.29 -13.10 -5.46
N ARG A 140 -13.89 -12.03 -6.14
CA ARG A 140 -14.34 -11.66 -7.49
C ARG A 140 -13.25 -10.91 -8.23
N PRO A 141 -13.22 -10.92 -9.57
CA PRO A 141 -12.32 -10.08 -10.35
C PRO A 141 -12.61 -8.60 -10.10
N ALA A 142 -11.63 -7.85 -9.60
CA ALA A 142 -11.70 -6.40 -9.51
C ALA A 142 -11.53 -5.81 -10.91
N ARG A 143 -12.61 -5.26 -11.46
CA ARG A 143 -12.64 -4.66 -12.80
C ARG A 143 -11.90 -3.33 -12.85
N TYR A 144 -11.69 -2.79 -14.05
CA TYR A 144 -11.10 -1.47 -14.26
C TYR A 144 -12.06 -0.35 -13.84
N LYS A 145 -12.32 -0.26 -12.53
CA LYS A 145 -13.21 0.70 -11.86
C LYS A 145 -12.54 1.19 -10.58
N ILE A 146 -13.06 2.28 -10.01
CA ILE A 146 -12.69 2.70 -8.66
C ILE A 146 -13.03 1.55 -7.70
N THR A 147 -12.08 1.24 -6.82
CA THR A 147 -12.24 0.20 -5.81
C THR A 147 -12.16 0.86 -4.44
N TYR A 148 -13.12 0.57 -3.59
CA TYR A 148 -13.22 1.06 -2.22
C TYR A 148 -12.76 -0.02 -1.26
N ALA A 149 -12.24 0.40 -0.10
CA ALA A 149 -11.98 -0.51 1.01
C ALA A 149 -12.22 0.18 2.35
N ASP A 150 -12.73 -0.59 3.29
CA ASP A 150 -12.80 -0.20 4.71
C ASP A 150 -12.17 -1.30 5.58
N CYS A 151 -11.78 -0.89 6.78
CA CYS A 151 -11.17 -1.77 7.76
C CYS A 151 -11.91 -1.71 9.08
N VAL A 152 -11.99 -2.84 9.77
CA VAL A 152 -12.51 -2.95 11.12
C VAL A 152 -11.42 -3.50 12.03
N ILE A 153 -11.14 -2.82 13.14
CA ILE A 153 -10.26 -3.32 14.18
C ILE A 153 -11.04 -4.33 15.01
N LEU A 154 -10.72 -5.62 14.85
CA LEU A 154 -11.39 -6.71 15.55
C LEU A 154 -10.95 -6.83 17.00
N ARG A 155 -9.66 -6.59 17.25
CA ARG A 155 -9.06 -6.67 18.58
C ARG A 155 -7.82 -5.77 18.65
N GLN A 156 -7.73 -5.01 19.72
CA GLN A 156 -6.55 -4.26 20.11
C GLN A 156 -6.01 -4.83 21.41
N GLY A 157 -4.78 -5.32 21.39
CA GLY A 157 -4.00 -5.66 22.57
C GLY A 157 -2.91 -4.61 22.81
N ASN A 158 -2.08 -4.82 23.85
CA ASN A 158 -0.98 -3.90 24.15
C ASN A 158 0.08 -3.82 23.04
N ARG A 159 0.29 -4.89 22.29
CA ARG A 159 1.32 -4.97 21.24
C ARG A 159 0.82 -5.51 19.92
N LEU A 160 -0.38 -6.09 19.90
CA LEU A 160 -0.95 -6.75 18.73
C LEU A 160 -2.31 -6.15 18.41
N VAL A 161 -2.53 -5.87 17.13
CA VAL A 161 -3.81 -5.43 16.58
C VAL A 161 -4.23 -6.40 15.49
N ASN A 162 -5.47 -6.86 15.56
CA ASN A 162 -6.07 -7.72 14.55
C ASN A 162 -7.14 -6.93 13.82
N THR A 163 -7.09 -6.97 12.50
CA THR A 163 -8.02 -6.22 11.63
C THR A 163 -8.66 -7.12 10.59
N SER A 164 -9.81 -6.69 10.10
CA SER A 164 -10.49 -7.24 8.93
C SER A 164 -10.74 -6.15 7.93
N VAL A 165 -10.36 -6.37 6.68
CA VAL A 165 -10.46 -5.40 5.60
C VAL A 165 -11.32 -5.98 4.50
N THR A 166 -12.20 -5.14 3.93
CA THR A 166 -13.07 -5.54 2.82
C THR A 166 -12.92 -4.54 1.68
N ALA A 167 -12.70 -5.05 0.46
CA ALA A 167 -12.70 -4.23 -0.75
C ALA A 167 -13.90 -4.54 -1.64
N TRP A 168 -14.49 -3.50 -2.22
CA TRP A 168 -15.63 -3.60 -3.14
C TRP A 168 -15.55 -2.56 -4.25
N GLN A 169 -16.44 -2.64 -5.23
CA GLN A 169 -16.54 -1.66 -6.32
C GLN A 169 -17.92 -0.98 -6.31
N ASP A 170 -18.89 -1.55 -6.98
CA ASP A 170 -20.21 -0.92 -7.11
C ASP A 170 -21.10 -1.12 -5.87
N ASP A 171 -21.00 -2.28 -5.22
CA ASP A 171 -21.84 -2.68 -4.07
C ASP A 171 -20.97 -3.32 -2.99
N ARG A 172 -21.03 -2.76 -1.78
CA ARG A 172 -20.28 -3.25 -0.63
C ARG A 172 -20.68 -4.67 -0.19
N SER A 173 -21.91 -5.07 -0.47
CA SER A 173 -22.40 -6.44 -0.17
C SER A 173 -21.81 -7.50 -1.12
N LEU A 174 -21.17 -7.07 -2.21
CA LEU A 174 -20.51 -7.91 -3.22
C LEU A 174 -18.99 -7.66 -3.27
N PRO A 175 -18.25 -7.97 -2.19
CA PRO A 175 -16.83 -7.64 -2.12
C PRO A 175 -16.02 -8.36 -3.20
N VAL A 176 -14.98 -7.68 -3.70
CA VAL A 176 -14.01 -8.26 -4.66
C VAL A 176 -12.90 -9.01 -3.94
N ALA A 177 -12.55 -8.57 -2.72
CA ALA A 177 -11.56 -9.21 -1.88
C ALA A 177 -11.81 -8.91 -0.40
N SER A 178 -11.34 -9.80 0.48
CA SER A 178 -11.27 -9.56 1.92
C SER A 178 -9.91 -10.00 2.45
N ALA A 179 -9.44 -9.32 3.51
CA ALA A 179 -8.18 -9.65 4.13
C ALA A 179 -8.26 -9.56 5.65
N ARG A 180 -7.38 -10.30 6.31
CA ARG A 180 -7.08 -10.15 7.74
C ARG A 180 -5.63 -9.75 7.86
N CYS A 181 -5.38 -8.71 8.68
CA CYS A 181 -4.03 -8.23 8.94
C CYS A 181 -3.78 -8.23 10.46
N HIS A 182 -2.63 -8.72 10.84
CA HIS A 182 -2.16 -8.65 12.22
C HIS A 182 -0.93 -7.74 12.27
N PHE A 183 -0.97 -6.79 13.18
CA PHE A 183 0.09 -5.81 13.34
C PHE A 183 0.76 -5.89 14.70
N LEU A 184 2.07 -5.75 14.70
CA LEU A 184 2.83 -5.41 15.89
C LEU A 184 2.89 -3.88 15.99
N ILE A 185 2.40 -3.34 17.10
CA ILE A 185 2.43 -1.91 17.42
C ILE A 185 3.40 -1.64 18.57
N LYS A 186 3.94 -0.43 18.62
CA LYS A 186 4.68 0.12 19.75
C LYS A 186 3.87 1.27 20.34
N HIS A 187 3.85 1.36 21.64
CA HIS A 187 3.32 2.51 22.39
C HIS A 187 4.45 3.39 22.87
#